data_91dbfc4eaa59af5fc4fbe65c92d1fa8e
#
_entry.id   91dbfc4eaa59af5fc4fbe65c92d1fa8e
#
_cell.length_a   1.000
_cell.length_b   1.000
_cell.length_c   1.000
_cell.angle_alpha   90.00
_cell.angle_beta   90.00
_cell.angle_gamma   90.00
#
_symmetry.space_group_name_H-M   'P 1'
#
loop_
_entity.id
_entity.type
_entity.pdbx_description
1 polymer ?
#
loop_
_entity_poly.entity_id
_entity_poly.type
_entity_poly.pdbx_seq_one_letter_code
_entity_poly.pdbx_strand_id
1 'polypeptide(L)'
;MTGLIALAAAAVTPGFAQTVADDDVPATSLNIPGNVQLYGDNKPNVYRPSATVNGEIITATDIEQRMALIRIANNNVELPPEEEQRLRNQVFSNLIDEKLQIQEARAADITIDENVVNDQFARLAARFKQTPEQFSAYLASKGSSAAAVKQQIRGEFAWDRLLSRNIQSTTNVSTEEVDLIVKQMEAAKGQDEFHLGEIYLSATPDNIAAVTENARKIIQALQAGGSFAAYARQFSEASTAVVGGDLGWVKGAQLPASMAEAASQMQPGQLVGPIEVPGGISIMLLIDRRQVLTADPRDAVLSLKQISLDFPAGTTPEKASELAGRFASATRTIAGCGAADAVAQQLGATVVSRDNIAMRALPAPLQATLIDLQVGQTTQPFGAANEGISVLVLCGRDMPETATAPNVEQIEQKLLEEKVNKRAQRYLRDLRRDAVIEYS
;
A
#
# COMPACT_ATOMS: atom_id res chain seq x y z
N MET A 1 -45.25 -83.67 7.77
CA MET A 1 -45.55 -83.41 6.36
C MET A 1 -44.72 -82.19 5.94
N THR A 2 -43.75 -82.47 5.19
CA THR A 2 -42.62 -81.62 4.75
C THR A 2 -43.05 -80.71 3.59
N GLY A 3 -42.74 -79.42 3.67
CA GLY A 3 -42.89 -78.49 2.58
C GLY A 3 -41.60 -77.73 2.42
N LEU A 4 -40.80 -78.07 1.40
CA LEU A 4 -39.60 -77.39 0.95
C LEU A 4 -40.01 -76.06 0.25
N ILE A 5 -39.40 -74.95 0.67
CA ILE A 5 -39.40 -73.68 -0.05
C ILE A 5 -38.06 -73.56 -0.79
N ALA A 6 -38.13 -73.55 -2.14
CA ALA A 6 -36.99 -73.35 -3.02
C ALA A 6 -36.67 -71.85 -3.12
N LEU A 7 -35.45 -71.45 -2.80
CA LEU A 7 -34.90 -70.12 -3.03
C LEU A 7 -34.46 -70.04 -4.51
N ALA A 8 -35.08 -69.16 -5.29
CA ALA A 8 -34.62 -68.84 -6.61
C ALA A 8 -33.56 -67.72 -6.53
N ALA A 9 -32.31 -68.02 -6.88
CA ALA A 9 -31.27 -67.04 -7.05
C ALA A 9 -31.42 -66.35 -8.40
N ALA A 10 -31.70 -65.06 -8.41
CA ALA A 10 -31.68 -64.21 -9.59
C ALA A 10 -30.24 -63.86 -9.95
N ALA A 11 -29.77 -64.41 -11.06
CA ALA A 11 -28.48 -64.06 -11.66
C ALA A 11 -28.62 -62.68 -12.35
N VAL A 12 -27.85 -61.68 -11.85
CA VAL A 12 -27.69 -60.37 -12.48
C VAL A 12 -26.71 -60.59 -13.65
N THR A 13 -27.18 -60.52 -14.87
CA THR A 13 -26.34 -60.50 -16.06
C THR A 13 -25.78 -59.07 -16.24
N PRO A 14 -24.47 -58.86 -16.50
CA PRO A 14 -23.94 -57.56 -16.86
C PRO A 14 -24.47 -57.17 -18.23
N GLY A 15 -25.16 -56.00 -18.27
CA GLY A 15 -25.61 -55.41 -19.51
C GLY A 15 -24.40 -55.06 -20.40
N PHE A 16 -24.36 -55.70 -21.56
CA PHE A 16 -23.42 -55.31 -22.60
C PHE A 16 -23.85 -53.90 -23.11
N ALA A 17 -22.91 -52.92 -22.97
CA ALA A 17 -23.03 -51.67 -23.67
C ALA A 17 -23.14 -51.98 -25.17
N GLN A 18 -24.26 -51.64 -25.78
CA GLN A 18 -24.39 -51.69 -27.23
C GLN A 18 -23.44 -50.66 -27.83
N THR A 19 -22.36 -51.14 -28.45
CA THR A 19 -21.61 -50.35 -29.41
C THR A 19 -22.52 -50.05 -30.58
N VAL A 20 -22.86 -48.81 -30.78
CA VAL A 20 -23.53 -48.33 -32.01
C VAL A 20 -22.61 -48.67 -33.17
N ALA A 21 -23.14 -49.38 -34.20
CA ALA A 21 -22.39 -49.73 -35.40
C ALA A 21 -21.95 -48.43 -36.12
N ASP A 22 -20.73 -48.45 -36.62
CA ASP A 22 -19.90 -47.33 -37.11
C ASP A 22 -20.37 -46.76 -38.46
N ASP A 23 -21.66 -46.96 -38.88
CA ASP A 23 -22.10 -46.65 -40.23
C ASP A 23 -22.84 -45.33 -40.45
N ASP A 24 -23.01 -44.47 -39.37
CA ASP A 24 -23.76 -43.21 -39.47
C ASP A 24 -23.01 -41.96 -38.98
N VAL A 25 -21.69 -41.97 -39.01
CA VAL A 25 -20.91 -40.73 -38.75
C VAL A 25 -20.79 -39.95 -40.07
N PRO A 26 -21.32 -38.73 -40.20
CA PRO A 26 -21.14 -37.94 -41.42
C PRO A 26 -19.64 -37.80 -41.70
N ALA A 27 -19.24 -38.21 -42.93
CA ALA A 27 -17.85 -38.05 -43.37
C ALA A 27 -17.43 -36.58 -43.27
N THR A 28 -16.62 -36.25 -42.30
CA THR A 28 -16.00 -34.93 -42.19
C THR A 28 -14.99 -34.82 -43.32
N SER A 29 -14.94 -33.67 -44.02
CA SER A 29 -13.95 -33.39 -45.05
C SER A 29 -12.51 -33.32 -44.52
N LEU A 30 -12.31 -33.66 -43.24
CA LEU A 30 -11.04 -33.70 -42.53
C LEU A 30 -10.45 -35.11 -42.59
N ASN A 31 -9.20 -35.22 -43.04
CA ASN A 31 -8.48 -36.48 -43.12
C ASN A 31 -7.92 -36.85 -41.73
N ILE A 32 -8.78 -37.28 -40.82
CA ILE A 32 -8.44 -37.66 -39.46
C ILE A 32 -8.15 -39.17 -39.42
N PRO A 33 -6.93 -39.60 -39.02
CA PRO A 33 -6.64 -41.01 -38.85
C PRO A 33 -7.52 -41.65 -37.79
N GLY A 34 -8.06 -42.87 -38.03
CA GLY A 34 -8.92 -43.57 -37.05
C GLY A 34 -8.25 -43.92 -35.72
N ASN A 35 -6.95 -43.71 -35.62
CA ASN A 35 -6.17 -43.93 -34.42
C ASN A 35 -5.45 -42.59 -34.05
N VAL A 36 -6.14 -41.67 -33.42
CA VAL A 36 -5.60 -40.39 -32.99
C VAL A 36 -4.93 -40.57 -31.64
N GLN A 37 -3.58 -40.44 -31.60
CA GLN A 37 -2.85 -40.26 -30.35
C GLN A 37 -2.74 -38.77 -30.04
N LEU A 38 -3.29 -38.34 -28.91
CA LEU A 38 -3.14 -36.99 -28.42
C LEU A 38 -1.76 -36.88 -27.72
N TYR A 39 -0.88 -36.09 -28.33
CA TYR A 39 0.45 -35.80 -27.74
C TYR A 39 0.39 -34.50 -26.94
N GLY A 40 0.68 -34.59 -25.65
CA GLY A 40 0.72 -33.47 -24.72
C GLY A 40 -0.15 -33.70 -23.50
N ASP A 41 0.17 -33.04 -22.42
CA ASP A 41 -0.73 -32.93 -21.25
C ASP A 41 -1.96 -32.11 -21.66
N ASN A 42 -2.89 -32.79 -22.33
CA ASN A 42 -4.20 -32.22 -22.65
C ASN A 42 -5.04 -32.15 -21.37
N LYS A 43 -4.77 -31.14 -20.57
CA LYS A 43 -5.86 -30.50 -19.86
C LYS A 43 -6.60 -29.72 -20.93
N PRO A 44 -7.81 -30.14 -21.36
CA PRO A 44 -8.58 -29.35 -22.31
C PRO A 44 -8.63 -27.94 -21.69
N ASN A 45 -8.38 -26.92 -22.52
CA ASN A 45 -8.60 -25.51 -22.16
C ASN A 45 -10.13 -25.31 -22.05
N VAL A 46 -10.73 -26.04 -21.13
CA VAL A 46 -12.13 -25.85 -20.76
C VAL A 46 -12.11 -24.59 -19.91
N TYR A 47 -12.39 -23.47 -20.55
CA TYR A 47 -12.77 -22.26 -19.85
C TYR A 47 -14.01 -22.59 -19.02
N ARG A 48 -13.79 -23.03 -17.77
CA ARG A 48 -14.92 -23.24 -16.86
C ARG A 48 -15.41 -21.84 -16.48
N PRO A 49 -16.65 -21.49 -16.82
CA PRO A 49 -17.22 -20.25 -16.35
C PRO A 49 -17.22 -20.29 -14.84
N SER A 50 -16.82 -19.21 -14.20
CA SER A 50 -16.98 -19.00 -12.76
C SER A 50 -18.18 -18.14 -12.47
N ALA A 51 -18.51 -17.24 -13.39
CA ALA A 51 -19.77 -16.48 -13.43
C ALA A 51 -20.04 -15.95 -14.83
N THR A 52 -21.30 -15.59 -15.11
CA THR A 52 -21.67 -14.69 -16.20
C THR A 52 -22.22 -13.38 -15.62
N VAL A 53 -21.84 -12.25 -16.23
CA VAL A 53 -22.28 -10.91 -15.85
C VAL A 53 -22.95 -10.28 -17.06
N ASN A 54 -24.28 -10.18 -17.07
CA ASN A 54 -25.07 -9.73 -18.22
C ASN A 54 -24.71 -10.49 -19.52
N GLY A 55 -24.46 -11.80 -19.42
CA GLY A 55 -24.06 -12.65 -20.54
C GLY A 55 -22.56 -12.67 -20.89
N GLU A 56 -21.73 -11.84 -20.28
CA GLU A 56 -20.27 -11.91 -20.42
C GLU A 56 -19.65 -12.83 -19.38
N ILE A 57 -18.77 -13.74 -19.82
CA ILE A 57 -18.19 -14.79 -18.98
C ILE A 57 -16.99 -14.26 -18.20
N ILE A 58 -16.88 -14.68 -16.94
CA ILE A 58 -15.65 -14.63 -16.12
C ILE A 58 -15.21 -16.07 -15.90
N THR A 59 -13.98 -16.38 -16.29
CA THR A 59 -13.43 -17.74 -16.19
C THR A 59 -12.55 -17.92 -14.94
N ALA A 60 -12.33 -19.16 -14.54
CA ALA A 60 -11.34 -19.50 -13.52
C ALA A 60 -9.93 -19.00 -13.91
N THR A 61 -9.61 -19.02 -15.22
CA THR A 61 -8.34 -18.50 -15.74
C THR A 61 -8.19 -16.99 -15.49
N ASP A 62 -9.25 -16.21 -15.65
CA ASP A 62 -9.22 -14.76 -15.38
C ASP A 62 -8.90 -14.50 -13.91
N ILE A 63 -9.49 -15.28 -13.01
CA ILE A 63 -9.23 -15.18 -11.57
C ILE A 63 -7.77 -15.51 -11.28
N GLU A 64 -7.24 -16.66 -11.79
CA GLU A 64 -5.84 -17.05 -11.55
C GLU A 64 -4.85 -16.04 -12.10
N GLN A 65 -5.08 -15.52 -13.30
CA GLN A 65 -4.22 -14.51 -13.89
C GLN A 65 -4.20 -13.21 -13.06
N ARG A 66 -5.34 -12.79 -12.52
CA ARG A 66 -5.44 -11.63 -11.64
C ARG A 66 -4.78 -11.89 -10.27
N MET A 67 -4.93 -13.08 -9.71
CA MET A 67 -4.21 -13.52 -8.52
C MET A 67 -2.70 -13.47 -8.73
N ALA A 68 -2.22 -13.95 -9.88
CA ALA A 68 -0.80 -13.90 -10.23
C ALA A 68 -0.27 -12.46 -10.32
N LEU A 69 -1.04 -11.50 -10.85
CA LEU A 69 -0.67 -10.07 -10.86
C LEU A 69 -0.47 -9.52 -9.44
N ILE A 70 -1.37 -9.88 -8.53
CA ILE A 70 -1.27 -9.45 -7.13
C ILE A 70 -0.05 -10.06 -6.45
N ARG A 71 0.25 -11.35 -6.71
CA ARG A 71 1.47 -11.99 -6.20
C ARG A 71 2.74 -11.31 -6.72
N ILE A 72 2.78 -10.96 -8.02
CA ILE A 72 3.90 -10.19 -8.61
C ILE A 72 4.07 -8.85 -7.90
N ALA A 73 3.00 -8.10 -7.70
CA ALA A 73 3.03 -6.80 -7.03
C ALA A 73 3.51 -6.91 -5.57
N ASN A 74 3.25 -8.04 -4.91
CA ASN A 74 3.66 -8.34 -3.52
C ASN A 74 4.97 -9.16 -3.44
N ASN A 75 5.86 -9.05 -4.44
CA ASN A 75 7.15 -9.74 -4.48
C ASN A 75 7.04 -11.27 -4.34
N ASN A 76 5.94 -11.86 -4.81
CA ASN A 76 5.63 -13.29 -4.76
C ASN A 76 5.64 -13.88 -3.32
N VAL A 77 5.26 -13.10 -2.32
CA VAL A 77 5.06 -13.62 -0.96
C VAL A 77 3.91 -14.63 -0.98
N GLU A 78 4.16 -15.83 -0.46
CA GLU A 78 3.13 -16.86 -0.30
C GLU A 78 2.19 -16.47 0.84
N LEU A 79 0.89 -16.55 0.58
CA LEU A 79 -0.15 -16.28 1.57
C LEU A 79 -0.59 -17.60 2.23
N PRO A 80 -1.00 -17.57 3.51
CA PRO A 80 -1.70 -18.68 4.13
C PRO A 80 -2.96 -19.06 3.33
N PRO A 81 -3.37 -20.34 3.32
CA PRO A 81 -4.50 -20.82 2.51
C PRO A 81 -5.81 -20.04 2.73
N GLU A 82 -6.09 -19.63 3.96
CA GLU A 82 -7.29 -18.85 4.28
C GLU A 82 -7.24 -17.44 3.70
N GLU A 83 -6.07 -16.79 3.74
CA GLU A 83 -5.86 -15.47 3.14
C GLU A 83 -5.89 -15.54 1.62
N GLU A 84 -5.32 -16.59 1.03
CA GLU A 84 -5.41 -16.83 -0.40
C GLU A 84 -6.86 -17.00 -0.86
N GLN A 85 -7.68 -17.71 -0.09
CA GLN A 85 -9.10 -17.87 -0.42
C GLN A 85 -9.87 -16.55 -0.29
N ARG A 86 -9.60 -15.73 0.73
CA ARG A 86 -10.17 -14.38 0.87
C ARG A 86 -9.78 -13.49 -0.30
N LEU A 87 -8.50 -13.50 -0.67
CA LEU A 87 -8.01 -12.75 -1.82
C LEU A 87 -8.66 -13.20 -3.13
N ARG A 88 -8.83 -14.50 -3.34
CA ARG A 88 -9.53 -15.07 -4.50
C ARG A 88 -10.97 -14.55 -4.59
N ASN A 89 -11.70 -14.54 -3.49
CA ASN A 89 -13.07 -14.02 -3.43
C ASN A 89 -13.11 -12.52 -3.74
N GLN A 90 -12.14 -11.76 -3.24
CA GLN A 90 -12.01 -10.33 -3.54
C GLN A 90 -11.69 -10.08 -5.01
N VAL A 91 -10.76 -10.84 -5.57
CA VAL A 91 -10.40 -10.77 -7.00
C VAL A 91 -11.60 -11.09 -7.87
N PHE A 92 -12.35 -12.13 -7.53
CA PHE A 92 -13.56 -12.49 -8.24
C PHE A 92 -14.61 -11.38 -8.21
N SER A 93 -14.84 -10.79 -7.03
CA SER A 93 -15.72 -9.63 -6.88
C SER A 93 -15.26 -8.44 -7.73
N ASN A 94 -13.96 -8.15 -7.74
CA ASN A 94 -13.40 -7.06 -8.54
C ASN A 94 -13.53 -7.29 -10.05
N LEU A 95 -13.41 -8.54 -10.51
CA LEU A 95 -13.62 -8.87 -11.92
C LEU A 95 -15.09 -8.69 -12.36
N ILE A 96 -16.04 -8.96 -11.47
CA ILE A 96 -17.46 -8.66 -11.70
C ILE A 96 -17.64 -7.14 -11.86
N ASP A 97 -17.08 -6.35 -10.93
CA ASP A 97 -17.15 -4.90 -10.99
C ASP A 97 -16.53 -4.34 -12.28
N GLU A 98 -15.35 -4.83 -12.66
CA GLU A 98 -14.66 -4.44 -13.90
C GLU A 98 -15.53 -4.73 -15.13
N LYS A 99 -16.19 -5.88 -15.18
CA LYS A 99 -17.13 -6.21 -16.26
C LYS A 99 -18.29 -5.22 -16.33
N LEU A 100 -18.92 -4.92 -15.20
CA LEU A 100 -20.03 -3.97 -15.12
C LEU A 100 -19.58 -2.54 -15.54
N GLN A 101 -18.42 -2.10 -15.08
CA GLN A 101 -17.84 -0.82 -15.44
C GLN A 101 -17.60 -0.67 -16.94
N ILE A 102 -17.05 -1.72 -17.59
CA ILE A 102 -16.81 -1.72 -19.03
C ILE A 102 -18.13 -1.76 -19.81
N GLN A 103 -19.09 -2.57 -19.37
CA GLN A 103 -20.41 -2.66 -20.01
C GLN A 103 -21.14 -1.32 -19.94
N GLU A 104 -21.14 -0.67 -18.79
CA GLU A 104 -21.78 0.61 -18.60
C GLU A 104 -21.10 1.73 -19.40
N ALA A 105 -19.76 1.75 -19.43
CA ALA A 105 -19.02 2.68 -20.27
C ALA A 105 -19.37 2.49 -21.76
N ARG A 106 -19.48 1.25 -22.22
CA ARG A 106 -19.89 0.91 -23.59
C ARG A 106 -21.34 1.36 -23.87
N ALA A 107 -22.27 1.15 -22.93
CA ALA A 107 -23.65 1.63 -23.03
C ALA A 107 -23.74 3.16 -23.11
N ALA A 108 -22.77 3.86 -22.53
CA ALA A 108 -22.62 5.31 -22.61
C ALA A 108 -21.79 5.79 -23.83
N ASP A 109 -21.55 4.93 -24.84
CA ASP A 109 -20.70 5.22 -26.01
C ASP A 109 -19.28 5.65 -25.66
N ILE A 110 -18.74 5.16 -24.55
CA ILE A 110 -17.35 5.40 -24.14
C ILE A 110 -16.49 4.23 -24.59
N THR A 111 -15.60 4.48 -25.53
CA THR A 111 -14.61 3.51 -26.01
C THR A 111 -13.21 3.93 -25.62
N ILE A 112 -12.37 2.97 -25.30
CA ILE A 112 -10.96 3.21 -24.94
C ILE A 112 -10.10 2.79 -26.15
N ASP A 113 -9.34 3.75 -26.67
CA ASP A 113 -8.43 3.51 -27.78
C ASP A 113 -7.33 2.50 -27.38
N GLU A 114 -7.08 1.50 -28.23
CA GLU A 114 -6.05 0.49 -27.97
C GLU A 114 -4.63 1.10 -27.87
N ASN A 115 -4.37 2.24 -28.50
CA ASN A 115 -3.09 2.93 -28.34
C ASN A 115 -2.90 3.42 -26.90
N VAL A 116 -3.97 3.96 -26.26
CA VAL A 116 -3.93 4.38 -24.84
C VAL A 116 -3.64 3.20 -23.93
N VAL A 117 -4.25 2.04 -24.20
CA VAL A 117 -4.04 0.81 -23.42
C VAL A 117 -2.60 0.31 -23.60
N ASN A 118 -2.10 0.31 -24.85
CA ASN A 118 -0.74 -0.12 -25.16
C ASN A 118 0.33 0.82 -24.56
N ASP A 119 0.11 2.12 -24.61
CA ASP A 119 1.01 3.12 -24.02
C ASP A 119 1.08 2.96 -22.49
N GLN A 120 -0.07 2.74 -21.85
CA GLN A 120 -0.09 2.51 -20.41
C GLN A 120 0.55 1.18 -20.02
N PHE A 121 0.36 0.14 -20.82
CA PHE A 121 1.05 -1.14 -20.65
C PHE A 121 2.58 -0.98 -20.80
N ALA A 122 3.04 -0.19 -21.78
CA ALA A 122 4.45 0.11 -21.98
C ALA A 122 5.04 0.90 -20.78
N ARG A 123 4.31 1.88 -20.25
CA ARG A 123 4.71 2.61 -19.04
C ARG A 123 4.83 1.68 -17.83
N LEU A 124 3.90 0.73 -17.69
CA LEU A 124 3.97 -0.28 -16.64
C LEU A 124 5.21 -1.16 -16.81
N ALA A 125 5.48 -1.67 -18.01
CA ALA A 125 6.67 -2.46 -18.32
C ALA A 125 7.98 -1.70 -17.97
N ALA A 126 8.04 -0.40 -18.29
CA ALA A 126 9.19 0.45 -17.98
C ALA A 126 9.46 0.58 -16.46
N ARG A 127 8.43 0.54 -15.59
CA ARG A 127 8.61 0.50 -14.12
C ARG A 127 9.34 -0.76 -13.66
N PHE A 128 9.17 -1.87 -14.39
CA PHE A 128 9.90 -3.12 -14.19
C PHE A 128 11.24 -3.16 -14.96
N LYS A 129 11.65 -2.05 -15.58
CA LYS A 129 12.87 -1.94 -16.43
C LYS A 129 12.87 -2.94 -17.59
N GLN A 130 11.71 -3.19 -18.20
CA GLN A 130 11.49 -4.15 -19.28
C GLN A 130 10.83 -3.48 -20.49
N THR A 131 11.02 -4.06 -21.69
CA THR A 131 10.20 -3.72 -22.86
C THR A 131 8.81 -4.38 -22.72
N PRO A 132 7.80 -3.92 -23.47
CA PRO A 132 6.48 -4.55 -23.46
C PRO A 132 6.52 -6.05 -23.78
N GLU A 133 7.40 -6.49 -24.68
CA GLU A 133 7.58 -7.90 -25.06
C GLU A 133 8.21 -8.70 -23.90
N GLN A 134 9.26 -8.17 -23.29
CA GLN A 134 9.91 -8.79 -22.13
C GLN A 134 8.96 -8.89 -20.95
N PHE A 135 8.19 -7.83 -20.70
CA PHE A 135 7.20 -7.81 -19.63
C PHE A 135 6.06 -8.81 -19.89
N SER A 136 5.62 -8.96 -21.15
CA SER A 136 4.62 -9.97 -21.54
C SER A 136 5.14 -11.39 -21.26
N ALA A 137 6.38 -11.68 -21.61
CA ALA A 137 7.03 -12.97 -21.34
C ALA A 137 7.19 -13.20 -19.81
N TYR A 138 7.56 -12.16 -19.07
CA TYR A 138 7.65 -12.21 -17.62
C TYR A 138 6.29 -12.53 -16.97
N LEU A 139 5.22 -11.84 -17.37
CA LEU A 139 3.86 -12.10 -16.88
C LEU A 139 3.44 -13.56 -17.15
N ALA A 140 3.70 -14.06 -18.38
CA ALA A 140 3.40 -15.44 -18.74
C ALA A 140 4.16 -16.45 -17.86
N SER A 141 5.44 -16.19 -17.57
CA SER A 141 6.26 -17.04 -16.69
C SER A 141 5.76 -17.09 -15.24
N LYS A 142 4.96 -16.08 -14.84
CA LYS A 142 4.39 -15.95 -13.49
C LYS A 142 2.92 -16.36 -13.43
N GLY A 143 2.35 -16.92 -14.51
CA GLY A 143 0.97 -17.40 -14.55
C GLY A 143 -0.08 -16.31 -14.83
N SER A 144 0.35 -15.14 -15.35
CA SER A 144 -0.54 -14.09 -15.82
C SER A 144 -0.38 -13.86 -17.32
N SER A 145 -0.96 -12.78 -17.86
CA SER A 145 -0.84 -12.44 -19.27
C SER A 145 -0.89 -10.94 -19.53
N ALA A 146 -0.29 -10.51 -20.64
CA ALA A 146 -0.44 -9.14 -21.11
C ALA A 146 -1.91 -8.77 -21.37
N ALA A 147 -2.72 -9.72 -21.83
CA ALA A 147 -4.15 -9.52 -22.07
C ALA A 147 -4.91 -9.20 -20.78
N ALA A 148 -4.61 -9.90 -19.67
CA ALA A 148 -5.23 -9.65 -18.36
C ALA A 148 -4.88 -8.25 -17.83
N VAL A 149 -3.62 -7.82 -17.98
CA VAL A 149 -3.20 -6.46 -17.59
C VAL A 149 -3.86 -5.39 -18.47
N LYS A 150 -3.88 -5.58 -19.79
CA LYS A 150 -4.52 -4.64 -20.71
C LYS A 150 -6.03 -4.55 -20.49
N GLN A 151 -6.68 -5.66 -20.12
CA GLN A 151 -8.08 -5.66 -19.76
C GLN A 151 -8.36 -4.84 -18.51
N GLN A 152 -7.52 -4.98 -17.49
CA GLN A 152 -7.60 -4.15 -16.27
C GLN A 152 -7.43 -2.66 -16.61
N ILE A 153 -6.39 -2.31 -17.37
CA ILE A 153 -6.14 -0.93 -17.82
C ILE A 153 -7.38 -0.39 -18.55
N ARG A 154 -7.97 -1.18 -19.45
CA ARG A 154 -9.18 -0.78 -20.19
C ARG A 154 -10.35 -0.53 -19.25
N GLY A 155 -10.55 -1.39 -18.25
CA GLY A 155 -11.59 -1.22 -17.23
C GLY A 155 -11.40 0.06 -16.42
N GLU A 156 -10.20 0.32 -15.93
CA GLU A 156 -9.85 1.52 -15.18
C GLU A 156 -10.12 2.80 -16.00
N PHE A 157 -9.62 2.87 -17.24
CA PHE A 157 -9.85 4.03 -18.11
C PHE A 157 -11.32 4.21 -18.51
N ALA A 158 -12.03 3.11 -18.76
CA ALA A 158 -13.46 3.17 -19.07
C ALA A 158 -14.25 3.75 -17.89
N TRP A 159 -13.95 3.26 -16.69
CA TRP A 159 -14.59 3.74 -15.47
C TRP A 159 -14.27 5.20 -15.18
N ASP A 160 -13.01 5.62 -15.26
CA ASP A 160 -12.60 7.01 -15.06
C ASP A 160 -13.32 7.98 -16.02
N ARG A 161 -13.42 7.63 -17.30
CA ARG A 161 -14.14 8.45 -18.28
C ARG A 161 -15.63 8.51 -17.99
N LEU A 162 -16.21 7.39 -17.58
CA LEU A 162 -17.62 7.32 -17.20
C LEU A 162 -17.89 8.19 -15.97
N LEU A 163 -17.06 8.10 -14.94
CA LEU A 163 -17.17 8.92 -13.73
C LEU A 163 -16.99 10.41 -14.02
N SER A 164 -16.00 10.76 -14.84
CA SER A 164 -15.76 12.17 -15.24
C SER A 164 -16.98 12.74 -15.96
N ARG A 165 -17.57 11.97 -16.88
CA ARG A 165 -18.71 12.41 -17.66
C ARG A 165 -20.02 12.49 -16.86
N ASN A 166 -20.32 11.47 -16.06
CA ASN A 166 -21.64 11.29 -15.45
C ASN A 166 -21.71 11.78 -14.00
N ILE A 167 -20.61 11.76 -13.28
CA ILE A 167 -20.57 12.05 -11.85
C ILE A 167 -19.81 13.35 -11.55
N GLN A 168 -18.56 13.45 -12.01
CA GLN A 168 -17.72 14.60 -11.69
C GLN A 168 -18.29 15.89 -12.26
N SER A 169 -18.76 15.88 -13.52
CA SER A 169 -19.38 17.04 -14.17
C SER A 169 -20.64 17.56 -13.48
N THR A 170 -21.31 16.70 -12.69
CA THR A 170 -22.56 17.02 -11.96
C THR A 170 -22.35 17.14 -10.45
N THR A 171 -21.11 17.02 -9.99
CA THR A 171 -20.77 17.10 -8.57
C THR A 171 -20.13 18.45 -8.27
N ASN A 172 -20.78 19.22 -7.45
CA ASN A 172 -20.29 20.53 -7.01
C ASN A 172 -19.98 20.51 -5.52
N VAL A 173 -18.97 21.26 -5.15
CA VAL A 173 -18.67 21.64 -3.77
C VAL A 173 -19.17 23.08 -3.58
N SER A 174 -19.98 23.31 -2.57
CA SER A 174 -20.46 24.67 -2.30
C SER A 174 -19.43 25.44 -1.46
N THR A 175 -19.45 26.75 -1.60
CA THR A 175 -18.60 27.63 -0.80
C THR A 175 -18.85 27.44 0.70
N GLU A 176 -20.12 27.23 1.09
CA GLU A 176 -20.50 26.98 2.48
C GLU A 176 -19.89 25.71 3.07
N GLU A 177 -19.76 24.66 2.26
CA GLU A 177 -19.08 23.42 2.70
C GLU A 177 -17.59 23.66 2.93
N VAL A 178 -16.94 24.39 2.04
CA VAL A 178 -15.53 24.79 2.18
C VAL A 178 -15.35 25.68 3.42
N ASP A 179 -16.20 26.71 3.57
CA ASP A 179 -16.18 27.64 4.71
C ASP A 179 -16.37 26.89 6.04
N LEU A 180 -17.21 25.86 6.06
CA LEU A 180 -17.40 25.04 7.26
C LEU A 180 -16.10 24.34 7.67
N ILE A 181 -15.40 23.74 6.70
CA ILE A 181 -14.10 23.08 6.97
C ILE A 181 -13.05 24.10 7.40
N VAL A 182 -12.98 25.25 6.70
CA VAL A 182 -12.07 26.35 7.06
C VAL A 182 -12.30 26.79 8.50
N LYS A 183 -13.55 27.07 8.90
CA LYS A 183 -13.91 27.44 10.27
C LYS A 183 -13.55 26.35 11.29
N GLN A 184 -13.73 25.08 10.94
CA GLN A 184 -13.33 23.97 11.80
C GLN A 184 -11.81 23.87 11.95
N MET A 185 -11.05 24.15 10.88
CA MET A 185 -9.58 24.20 10.94
C MET A 185 -9.10 25.39 11.77
N GLU A 186 -9.71 26.56 11.58
CA GLU A 186 -9.38 27.75 12.36
C GLU A 186 -9.69 27.58 13.85
N ALA A 187 -10.82 26.99 14.19
CA ALA A 187 -11.20 26.66 15.57
C ALA A 187 -10.28 25.59 16.19
N ALA A 188 -9.66 24.77 15.37
CA ALA A 188 -8.70 23.76 15.81
C ALA A 188 -7.25 24.27 15.75
N LYS A 189 -7.00 25.53 15.40
CA LYS A 189 -5.63 26.09 15.29
C LYS A 189 -4.84 25.87 16.57
N GLY A 190 -3.62 25.35 16.40
CA GLY A 190 -2.73 25.02 17.53
C GLY A 190 -3.05 23.70 18.25
N GLN A 191 -4.17 23.03 17.89
CA GLN A 191 -4.42 21.69 18.41
C GLN A 191 -3.51 20.67 17.73
N ASP A 192 -3.13 19.64 18.49
CA ASP A 192 -2.30 18.58 17.95
C ASP A 192 -3.10 17.69 17.00
N GLU A 193 -2.50 17.35 15.88
CA GLU A 193 -2.88 16.28 14.96
C GLU A 193 -1.78 15.22 14.96
N PHE A 194 -2.19 13.96 14.98
CA PHE A 194 -1.33 12.81 15.03
C PHE A 194 -1.48 11.99 13.74
N HIS A 195 -0.39 11.69 13.06
CA HIS A 195 -0.35 10.69 12.00
C HIS A 195 -0.08 9.35 12.64
N LEU A 196 -1.09 8.48 12.67
CA LEU A 196 -1.05 7.22 13.42
C LEU A 196 -1.15 6.02 12.49
N GLY A 197 -0.36 5.00 12.82
CA GLY A 197 -0.62 3.64 12.39
C GLY A 197 -1.31 2.86 13.50
N GLU A 198 -2.24 1.98 13.16
CA GLU A 198 -2.99 1.14 14.09
C GLU A 198 -2.98 -0.33 13.66
N ILE A 199 -2.75 -1.24 14.61
CA ILE A 199 -3.07 -2.66 14.51
C ILE A 199 -4.15 -2.94 15.54
N TYR A 200 -5.38 -3.16 15.07
CA TYR A 200 -6.52 -3.46 15.90
C TYR A 200 -6.81 -4.95 15.91
N LEU A 201 -6.98 -5.52 17.09
CA LEU A 201 -7.32 -6.92 17.33
C LEU A 201 -8.64 -6.97 18.10
N SER A 202 -9.68 -7.57 17.52
CA SER A 202 -10.97 -7.67 18.18
C SER A 202 -10.88 -8.59 19.41
N ALA A 203 -11.53 -8.20 20.48
CA ALA A 203 -11.59 -8.98 21.71
C ALA A 203 -12.95 -8.90 22.37
N THR A 204 -13.34 -10.02 22.97
CA THR A 204 -14.48 -10.13 23.86
C THR A 204 -13.96 -10.24 25.30
N PRO A 205 -14.82 -10.01 26.33
CA PRO A 205 -14.39 -10.20 27.71
C PRO A 205 -13.81 -11.58 28.02
N ASP A 206 -14.22 -12.61 27.28
CA ASP A 206 -13.79 -14.00 27.51
C ASP A 206 -12.39 -14.28 26.92
N ASN A 207 -11.97 -13.55 25.89
CA ASN A 207 -10.70 -13.80 25.18
C ASN A 207 -9.68 -12.65 25.27
N ILE A 208 -10.02 -11.56 25.94
CA ILE A 208 -9.18 -10.33 25.98
C ILE A 208 -7.77 -10.61 26.50
N ALA A 209 -7.60 -11.52 27.47
CA ALA A 209 -6.28 -11.87 27.99
C ALA A 209 -5.39 -12.54 26.91
N ALA A 210 -5.98 -13.45 26.11
CA ALA A 210 -5.26 -14.13 25.03
C ALA A 210 -4.92 -13.16 23.89
N VAL A 211 -5.85 -12.25 23.54
CA VAL A 211 -5.64 -11.21 22.54
C VAL A 211 -4.55 -10.23 22.97
N THR A 212 -4.55 -9.83 24.25
CA THR A 212 -3.51 -8.96 24.83
C THR A 212 -2.14 -9.62 24.75
N GLU A 213 -2.03 -10.92 25.03
CA GLU A 213 -0.76 -11.65 24.91
C GLU A 213 -0.29 -11.74 23.43
N ASN A 214 -1.22 -11.93 22.51
CA ASN A 214 -0.91 -11.87 21.07
C ASN A 214 -0.42 -10.48 20.65
N ALA A 215 -1.07 -9.43 21.11
CA ALA A 215 -0.63 -8.05 20.88
C ALA A 215 0.81 -7.80 21.38
N ARG A 216 1.16 -8.34 22.57
CA ARG A 216 2.56 -8.24 23.08
C ARG A 216 3.56 -8.93 22.18
N LYS A 217 3.24 -10.10 21.61
CA LYS A 217 4.12 -10.79 20.65
C LYS A 217 4.32 -9.97 19.38
N ILE A 218 3.25 -9.35 18.87
CA ILE A 218 3.34 -8.45 17.71
C ILE A 218 4.25 -7.26 18.05
N ILE A 219 4.08 -6.63 19.20
CA ILE A 219 4.93 -5.51 19.65
C ILE A 219 6.39 -5.93 19.71
N GLN A 220 6.71 -7.10 20.30
CA GLN A 220 8.09 -7.59 20.35
C GLN A 220 8.69 -7.79 18.95
N ALA A 221 7.93 -8.34 18.02
CA ALA A 221 8.40 -8.52 16.64
C ALA A 221 8.61 -7.18 15.92
N LEU A 222 7.75 -6.20 16.16
CA LEU A 222 7.90 -4.83 15.63
C LEU A 222 9.15 -4.14 16.22
N GLN A 223 9.40 -4.29 17.52
CA GLN A 223 10.59 -3.76 18.19
C GLN A 223 11.88 -4.44 17.69
N ALA A 224 11.80 -5.69 17.25
CA ALA A 224 12.89 -6.40 16.62
C ALA A 224 13.16 -6.00 15.16
N GLY A 225 12.45 -4.98 14.64
CA GLY A 225 12.63 -4.44 13.28
C GLY A 225 11.60 -4.90 12.26
N GLY A 226 10.52 -5.55 12.70
CA GLY A 226 9.40 -5.92 11.83
C GLY A 226 8.72 -4.69 11.21
N SER A 227 8.24 -4.83 9.96
CA SER A 227 7.51 -3.76 9.28
C SER A 227 6.10 -3.60 9.87
N PHE A 228 5.79 -2.43 10.44
CA PHE A 228 4.46 -2.15 10.99
C PHE A 228 3.36 -2.36 9.97
N ALA A 229 3.54 -1.83 8.75
CA ALA A 229 2.55 -1.97 7.69
C ALA A 229 2.31 -3.43 7.25
N ALA A 230 3.35 -4.28 7.28
CA ALA A 230 3.20 -5.70 6.98
C ALA A 230 2.40 -6.41 8.09
N TYR A 231 2.72 -6.13 9.36
CA TYR A 231 2.00 -6.69 10.50
C TYR A 231 0.55 -6.19 10.57
N ALA A 232 0.30 -4.93 10.24
CA ALA A 232 -1.06 -4.39 10.16
C ALA A 232 -1.89 -5.12 9.09
N ARG A 233 -1.33 -5.35 7.89
CA ARG A 233 -2.02 -6.11 6.83
C ARG A 233 -2.31 -7.55 7.23
N GLN A 234 -1.43 -8.15 8.02
CA GLN A 234 -1.53 -9.56 8.39
C GLN A 234 -2.43 -9.79 9.59
N PHE A 235 -2.39 -8.93 10.58
CA PHE A 235 -3.03 -9.18 11.88
C PHE A 235 -4.14 -8.21 12.25
N SER A 236 -4.18 -7.00 11.65
CA SER A 236 -5.20 -6.01 12.00
C SER A 236 -6.56 -6.40 11.42
N GLU A 237 -7.57 -6.33 12.25
CA GLU A 237 -8.98 -6.52 11.88
C GLU A 237 -9.68 -5.19 11.57
N ALA A 238 -8.95 -4.07 11.63
CA ALA A 238 -9.45 -2.77 11.22
C ALA A 238 -9.58 -2.67 9.69
N SER A 239 -10.49 -1.81 9.22
CA SER A 239 -10.64 -1.53 7.78
C SER A 239 -9.37 -0.93 7.15
N THR A 240 -8.51 -0.31 7.97
CA THR A 240 -7.21 0.26 7.56
C THR A 240 -6.11 -0.78 7.37
N ALA A 241 -6.34 -2.05 7.70
CA ALA A 241 -5.37 -3.14 7.50
C ALA A 241 -4.83 -3.19 6.06
N VAL A 242 -5.71 -3.01 5.06
CA VAL A 242 -5.36 -3.04 3.62
C VAL A 242 -4.35 -1.97 3.22
N VAL A 243 -4.37 -0.82 3.91
CA VAL A 243 -3.40 0.28 3.72
C VAL A 243 -2.26 0.23 4.73
N GLY A 244 -2.06 -0.92 5.40
CA GLY A 244 -0.98 -1.09 6.36
C GLY A 244 -1.23 -0.46 7.73
N GLY A 245 -2.51 -0.28 8.09
CA GLY A 245 -2.94 0.28 9.36
C GLY A 245 -2.86 1.81 9.43
N ASP A 246 -2.60 2.49 8.35
CA ASP A 246 -2.49 3.96 8.32
C ASP A 246 -3.86 4.62 8.54
N LEU A 247 -4.01 5.33 9.66
CA LEU A 247 -5.19 6.14 10.00
C LEU A 247 -5.14 7.54 9.37
N GLY A 248 -4.00 7.93 8.80
CA GLY A 248 -3.74 9.30 8.38
C GLY A 248 -3.66 10.28 9.56
N TRP A 249 -3.87 11.57 9.26
CA TRP A 249 -3.88 12.63 10.27
C TRP A 249 -5.22 12.67 11.02
N VAL A 250 -5.16 12.44 12.33
CA VAL A 250 -6.34 12.42 13.22
C VAL A 250 -6.13 13.36 14.40
N LYS A 251 -7.20 13.99 14.86
CA LYS A 251 -7.21 14.80 16.09
C LYS A 251 -7.46 13.92 17.30
N GLY A 252 -6.91 14.28 18.46
CA GLY A 252 -7.16 13.52 19.69
C GLY A 252 -8.66 13.29 19.97
N ALA A 253 -9.50 14.28 19.69
CA ALA A 253 -10.95 14.18 19.89
C ALA A 253 -11.65 13.13 18.98
N GLN A 254 -11.00 12.64 17.93
CA GLN A 254 -11.52 11.61 17.03
C GLN A 254 -11.13 10.19 17.46
N LEU A 255 -10.22 10.09 18.41
CA LEU A 255 -9.73 8.82 18.95
C LEU A 255 -10.50 8.38 20.20
N PRO A 256 -10.57 7.09 20.50
CA PRO A 256 -10.93 6.63 21.84
C PRO A 256 -10.05 7.28 22.90
N ALA A 257 -10.59 7.56 24.09
CA ALA A 257 -9.90 8.33 25.13
C ALA A 257 -8.52 7.75 25.51
N SER A 258 -8.43 6.41 25.62
CA SER A 258 -7.16 5.71 25.92
C SER A 258 -6.12 5.89 24.81
N MET A 259 -6.53 5.90 23.54
CA MET A 259 -5.63 6.17 22.40
C MET A 259 -5.21 7.64 22.34
N ALA A 260 -6.15 8.57 22.57
CA ALA A 260 -5.86 10.00 22.58
C ALA A 260 -4.83 10.38 23.67
N GLU A 261 -5.00 9.81 24.86
CA GLU A 261 -4.06 9.99 25.97
C GLU A 261 -2.66 9.46 25.60
N ALA A 262 -2.60 8.23 25.10
CA ALA A 262 -1.34 7.64 24.66
C ALA A 262 -0.68 8.48 23.54
N ALA A 263 -1.42 8.85 22.50
CA ALA A 263 -0.89 9.65 21.38
C ALA A 263 -0.29 10.99 21.85
N SER A 264 -0.91 11.64 22.84
CA SER A 264 -0.43 12.92 23.37
C SER A 264 0.95 12.83 24.02
N GLN A 265 1.30 11.66 24.57
CA GLN A 265 2.57 11.39 25.27
C GLN A 265 3.63 10.77 24.36
N MET A 266 3.26 10.29 23.16
CA MET A 266 4.18 9.64 22.21
C MET A 266 5.07 10.66 21.49
N GLN A 267 6.24 10.17 21.07
CA GLN A 267 7.11 10.87 20.12
C GLN A 267 7.04 10.20 18.74
N PRO A 268 7.28 10.93 17.64
CA PRO A 268 7.36 10.34 16.31
C PRO A 268 8.31 9.13 16.26
N GLY A 269 7.85 8.05 15.64
CA GLY A 269 8.53 6.76 15.58
C GLY A 269 8.28 5.84 16.79
N GLN A 270 7.59 6.30 17.81
CA GLN A 270 7.31 5.49 19.00
C GLN A 270 6.13 4.54 18.78
N LEU A 271 6.28 3.30 19.26
CA LEU A 271 5.27 2.26 19.30
C LEU A 271 4.73 2.12 20.73
N VAL A 272 3.42 2.12 20.89
CA VAL A 272 2.73 1.94 22.17
C VAL A 272 1.62 0.92 22.04
N GLY A 273 1.46 0.10 23.07
CA GLY A 273 0.42 -0.93 23.18
C GLY A 273 0.87 -2.02 24.19
N PRO A 274 0.03 -2.99 24.46
CA PRO A 274 -1.39 -3.09 24.07
C PRO A 274 -2.26 -2.02 24.77
N ILE A 275 -3.15 -1.36 24.02
CA ILE A 275 -4.10 -0.36 24.52
C ILE A 275 -5.49 -0.97 24.45
N GLU A 276 -6.22 -1.00 25.57
CA GLU A 276 -7.63 -1.41 25.56
C GLU A 276 -8.48 -0.32 24.92
N VAL A 277 -9.28 -0.73 23.94
CA VAL A 277 -10.23 0.12 23.23
C VAL A 277 -11.59 -0.58 23.16
N PRO A 278 -12.67 0.14 22.89
CA PRO A 278 -13.98 -0.50 22.74
C PRO A 278 -13.95 -1.62 21.70
N GLY A 279 -14.23 -2.85 22.16
CA GLY A 279 -14.30 -4.04 21.30
C GLY A 279 -12.96 -4.74 21.03
N GLY A 280 -11.83 -4.31 21.62
CA GLY A 280 -10.56 -4.98 21.38
C GLY A 280 -9.32 -4.33 21.98
N ILE A 281 -8.20 -4.67 21.39
CA ILE A 281 -6.87 -4.20 21.74
C ILE A 281 -6.27 -3.50 20.52
N SER A 282 -5.69 -2.32 20.74
CA SER A 282 -4.97 -1.57 19.70
C SER A 282 -3.47 -1.49 20.00
N ILE A 283 -2.64 -1.60 18.96
CA ILE A 283 -1.21 -1.29 18.96
C ILE A 283 -1.04 -0.07 18.08
N MET A 284 -0.41 0.96 18.60
CA MET A 284 -0.32 2.26 17.96
C MET A 284 1.11 2.64 17.67
N LEU A 285 1.38 3.14 16.45
CA LEU A 285 2.63 3.76 16.03
C LEU A 285 2.37 5.24 15.75
N LEU A 286 3.04 6.13 16.43
CA LEU A 286 3.04 7.55 16.04
C LEU A 286 4.04 7.75 14.90
N ILE A 287 3.50 7.97 13.70
CA ILE A 287 4.32 8.24 12.50
C ILE A 287 4.84 9.66 12.52
N ASP A 288 3.96 10.63 12.81
CA ASP A 288 4.31 12.03 12.91
C ASP A 288 3.29 12.80 13.78
N ARG A 289 3.64 14.02 14.19
CA ARG A 289 2.79 14.94 14.98
C ARG A 289 2.96 16.35 14.43
N ARG A 290 1.89 17.10 14.31
CA ARG A 290 1.87 18.50 13.94
C ARG A 290 0.79 19.26 14.67
N GLN A 291 0.82 20.59 14.59
CA GLN A 291 -0.28 21.44 15.07
C GLN A 291 -1.04 22.02 13.89
N VAL A 292 -2.36 22.01 14.01
CA VAL A 292 -3.26 22.55 12.96
C VAL A 292 -2.93 24.01 12.70
N LEU A 293 -2.73 24.39 11.44
CA LEU A 293 -2.44 25.76 10.99
C LEU A 293 -1.31 26.46 11.77
N THR A 294 -0.33 25.70 12.23
CA THR A 294 0.87 26.22 12.88
C THR A 294 2.09 25.77 12.07
N ALA A 295 3.05 26.68 11.89
CA ALA A 295 4.29 26.33 11.20
C ALA A 295 5.04 25.25 11.99
N ASP A 296 5.39 24.17 11.31
CA ASP A 296 6.25 23.15 11.88
C ASP A 296 7.71 23.52 11.58
N PRO A 297 8.56 23.70 12.59
CA PRO A 297 9.98 23.98 12.37
C PRO A 297 10.68 22.97 11.47
N ARG A 298 10.17 21.73 11.40
CA ARG A 298 10.70 20.65 10.53
C ARG A 298 10.41 20.85 9.04
N ASP A 299 9.50 21.76 8.70
CA ASP A 299 9.24 22.13 7.31
C ASP A 299 10.26 23.13 6.75
N ALA A 300 11.20 23.58 7.56
CA ALA A 300 12.25 24.48 7.16
C ALA A 300 13.17 23.87 6.08
N VAL A 301 13.62 24.72 5.18
CA VAL A 301 14.68 24.42 4.22
C VAL A 301 15.99 24.97 4.75
N LEU A 302 17.01 24.12 4.78
CA LEU A 302 18.29 24.40 5.43
C LEU A 302 19.41 24.57 4.40
N SER A 303 20.34 25.49 4.70
CA SER A 303 21.67 25.49 4.13
C SER A 303 22.65 24.98 5.17
N LEU A 304 23.36 23.90 4.87
CA LEU A 304 24.22 23.19 5.81
C LEU A 304 25.65 23.04 5.25
N LYS A 305 26.65 23.15 6.12
CA LYS A 305 27.99 22.65 5.86
C LYS A 305 28.27 21.45 6.76
N GLN A 306 28.64 20.33 6.16
CA GLN A 306 29.11 19.14 6.89
C GLN A 306 30.63 19.17 6.93
N ILE A 307 31.19 19.08 8.13
CA ILE A 307 32.64 18.91 8.36
C ILE A 307 32.83 17.47 8.81
N SER A 308 33.65 16.70 8.08
CA SER A 308 33.88 15.28 8.33
C SER A 308 35.36 14.99 8.52
N LEU A 309 35.69 14.23 9.56
CA LEU A 309 37.01 13.68 9.81
C LEU A 309 36.96 12.17 9.78
N ASP A 310 37.57 11.58 8.76
CA ASP A 310 37.66 10.14 8.62
C ASP A 310 38.73 9.58 9.55
N PHE A 311 38.45 8.44 10.17
CA PHE A 311 39.43 7.75 10.98
C PHE A 311 40.31 6.84 10.10
N PRO A 312 41.65 6.87 10.30
CA PRO A 312 42.54 5.95 9.60
C PRO A 312 42.17 4.49 9.86
N ALA A 313 42.32 3.61 8.85
CA ALA A 313 42.06 2.19 9.01
C ALA A 313 42.87 1.60 10.17
N GLY A 314 42.23 0.83 11.06
CA GLY A 314 42.85 0.26 12.25
C GLY A 314 42.95 1.20 13.45
N THR A 315 42.24 2.31 13.46
CA THR A 315 42.15 3.22 14.62
C THR A 315 41.52 2.46 15.81
N THR A 316 42.22 2.44 16.95
CA THR A 316 41.66 1.83 18.17
C THR A 316 40.56 2.70 18.77
N PRO A 317 39.61 2.14 19.57
CA PRO A 317 38.54 2.89 20.21
C PRO A 317 39.02 4.08 21.07
N GLU A 318 40.16 3.93 21.76
CA GLU A 318 40.77 4.96 22.60
C GLU A 318 41.24 6.13 21.71
N LYS A 319 41.91 5.84 20.62
CA LYS A 319 42.40 6.85 19.68
C LYS A 319 41.27 7.54 18.91
N ALA A 320 40.21 6.77 18.56
CA ALA A 320 39.01 7.36 18.00
C ALA A 320 38.32 8.33 18.94
N SER A 321 38.25 8.01 20.25
CA SER A 321 37.73 8.87 21.30
C SER A 321 38.57 10.15 21.49
N GLU A 322 39.90 10.04 21.45
CA GLU A 322 40.80 11.20 21.51
C GLU A 322 40.60 12.15 20.32
N LEU A 323 40.58 11.60 19.10
CA LEU A 323 40.33 12.36 17.88
C LEU A 323 38.94 13.03 17.89
N ALA A 324 37.92 12.31 18.34
CA ALA A 324 36.57 12.83 18.51
C ALA A 324 36.52 13.99 19.52
N GLY A 325 37.22 13.87 20.63
CA GLY A 325 37.33 14.94 21.65
C GLY A 325 38.00 16.21 21.11
N ARG A 326 39.09 16.04 20.36
CA ARG A 326 39.79 17.17 19.71
C ARG A 326 38.90 17.82 18.62
N PHE A 327 38.26 17.01 17.80
CA PHE A 327 37.33 17.48 16.77
C PHE A 327 36.15 18.22 17.37
N ALA A 328 35.52 17.68 18.42
CA ALA A 328 34.41 18.30 19.12
C ALA A 328 34.81 19.67 19.77
N SER A 329 36.00 19.73 20.34
CA SER A 329 36.50 20.98 20.96
C SER A 329 36.78 22.07 19.92
N ALA A 330 37.38 21.71 18.79
CA ALA A 330 37.67 22.63 17.71
C ALA A 330 36.42 23.11 16.99
N THR A 331 35.45 22.20 16.70
CA THR A 331 34.22 22.56 15.99
C THR A 331 33.27 23.41 16.82
N ARG A 332 33.32 23.35 18.14
CA ARG A 332 32.58 24.27 19.03
C ARG A 332 33.00 25.73 18.90
N THR A 333 34.23 26.00 18.45
CA THR A 333 34.73 27.37 18.27
C THR A 333 34.25 28.02 16.97
N ILE A 334 33.55 27.27 16.11
CA ILE A 334 33.03 27.78 14.85
C ILE A 334 31.95 28.81 15.14
N ALA A 335 32.25 30.07 14.83
CA ALA A 335 31.34 31.19 14.92
C ALA A 335 30.89 31.59 13.50
N GLY A 336 29.88 30.89 12.99
CA GLY A 336 29.34 31.16 11.65
C GLY A 336 29.97 30.33 10.53
N CYS A 337 29.26 30.24 9.42
CA CYS A 337 29.62 29.37 8.28
C CYS A 337 30.91 29.76 7.57
N GLY A 338 31.34 31.02 7.65
CA GLY A 338 32.59 31.47 7.06
C GLY A 338 33.82 30.90 7.77
N ALA A 339 33.74 30.60 9.08
CA ALA A 339 34.84 30.02 9.85
C ALA A 339 34.97 28.49 9.67
N ALA A 340 33.95 27.81 9.16
CA ALA A 340 33.90 26.37 9.04
C ALA A 340 35.07 25.80 8.21
N ASP A 341 35.36 26.40 7.08
CA ASP A 341 36.40 25.93 6.15
C ASP A 341 37.81 26.04 6.78
N ALA A 342 38.09 27.14 7.51
CA ALA A 342 39.38 27.35 8.18
C ALA A 342 39.58 26.34 9.30
N VAL A 343 38.56 26.08 10.13
CA VAL A 343 38.63 25.10 11.21
C VAL A 343 38.79 23.69 10.68
N ALA A 344 38.08 23.36 9.58
CA ALA A 344 38.19 22.05 8.92
C ALA A 344 39.61 21.83 8.37
N GLN A 345 40.24 22.85 7.76
CA GLN A 345 41.60 22.78 7.26
C GLN A 345 42.62 22.54 8.41
N GLN A 346 42.45 23.18 9.57
CA GLN A 346 43.31 22.96 10.73
C GLN A 346 43.19 21.55 11.29
N LEU A 347 42.04 20.91 11.14
CA LEU A 347 41.75 19.54 11.59
C LEU A 347 42.13 18.48 10.56
N GLY A 348 42.47 18.86 9.34
CA GLY A 348 42.59 17.92 8.22
C GLY A 348 41.27 17.27 7.80
N ALA A 349 40.15 17.94 8.09
CA ALA A 349 38.78 17.46 7.82
C ALA A 349 38.28 17.95 6.45
N THR A 350 37.35 17.23 5.88
CA THR A 350 36.66 17.58 4.62
C THR A 350 35.42 18.42 4.90
N VAL A 351 35.09 19.34 3.97
CA VAL A 351 33.88 20.17 4.05
C VAL A 351 33.01 19.94 2.83
N VAL A 352 31.73 19.66 3.06
CA VAL A 352 30.71 19.57 2.02
C VAL A 352 29.59 20.55 2.32
N SER A 353 29.35 21.50 1.40
CA SER A 353 28.25 22.46 1.50
C SER A 353 27.04 21.96 0.69
N ARG A 354 25.86 22.10 1.26
CA ARG A 354 24.59 21.79 0.61
C ARG A 354 23.54 22.82 0.99
N ASP A 355 22.86 23.34 -0.02
CA ASP A 355 21.73 24.24 0.12
C ASP A 355 20.42 23.50 -0.22
N ASN A 356 19.30 24.08 0.15
CA ASN A 356 17.96 23.56 -0.12
C ASN A 356 17.71 22.15 0.46
N ILE A 357 18.24 21.85 1.64
CA ILE A 357 17.98 20.59 2.32
C ILE A 357 16.68 20.71 3.11
N ALA A 358 15.65 19.94 2.75
CA ALA A 358 14.47 19.84 3.58
C ALA A 358 14.84 19.21 4.93
N MET A 359 14.52 19.86 6.06
CA MET A 359 14.83 19.34 7.38
C MET A 359 14.23 17.96 7.61
N ARG A 360 13.00 17.69 7.10
CA ARG A 360 12.34 16.36 7.15
C ARG A 360 13.11 15.25 6.43
N ALA A 361 14.00 15.57 5.50
CA ALA A 361 14.84 14.58 4.82
C ALA A 361 16.01 14.08 5.67
N LEU A 362 16.29 14.74 6.80
CA LEU A 362 17.35 14.35 7.72
C LEU A 362 16.86 13.31 8.73
N PRO A 363 17.75 12.46 9.29
CA PRO A 363 17.41 11.57 10.39
C PRO A 363 16.80 12.30 11.59
N ALA A 364 15.79 11.72 12.25
CA ALA A 364 15.05 12.35 13.35
C ALA A 364 15.92 12.92 14.49
N PRO A 365 17.01 12.27 14.94
CA PRO A 365 17.90 12.84 15.96
C PRO A 365 18.59 14.14 15.50
N LEU A 366 18.93 14.24 14.21
CA LEU A 366 19.52 15.47 13.65
C LEU A 366 18.47 16.56 13.49
N GLN A 367 17.23 16.22 13.10
CA GLN A 367 16.13 17.19 13.08
C GLN A 367 15.94 17.84 14.46
N ALA A 368 15.85 17.03 15.53
CA ALA A 368 15.68 17.54 16.89
C ALA A 368 16.80 18.49 17.29
N THR A 369 18.05 18.14 16.98
CA THR A 369 19.20 18.99 17.29
C THR A 369 19.15 20.29 16.47
N LEU A 370 18.86 20.22 15.18
CA LEU A 370 18.85 21.37 14.27
C LEU A 370 17.71 22.35 14.54
N ILE A 371 16.57 21.90 15.11
CA ILE A 371 15.47 22.79 15.50
C ILE A 371 15.93 23.83 16.48
N ASP A 372 16.73 23.44 17.49
CA ASP A 372 17.18 24.30 18.57
C ASP A 372 18.44 25.11 18.22
N LEU A 373 19.13 24.76 17.11
CA LEU A 373 20.34 25.44 16.70
C LEU A 373 20.03 26.84 16.11
N GLN A 374 20.89 27.81 16.40
CA GLN A 374 20.88 29.10 15.70
C GLN A 374 21.75 29.04 14.45
N VAL A 375 21.46 29.90 13.48
CA VAL A 375 22.31 30.05 12.29
C VAL A 375 23.72 30.45 12.70
N GLY A 376 24.71 29.73 12.19
CA GLY A 376 26.12 29.86 12.54
C GLY A 376 26.60 28.87 13.61
N GLN A 377 25.72 28.14 14.26
CA GLN A 377 26.09 27.12 15.26
C GLN A 377 26.28 25.74 14.63
N THR A 378 26.95 24.86 15.41
CA THR A 378 27.22 23.46 15.00
C THR A 378 26.44 22.47 15.83
N THR A 379 26.09 21.33 15.23
CA THR A 379 25.55 20.18 15.95
C THR A 379 26.59 19.58 16.88
N GLN A 380 26.18 18.73 17.80
CA GLN A 380 27.10 17.80 18.44
C GLN A 380 27.70 16.85 17.38
N PRO A 381 28.96 16.39 17.58
CA PRO A 381 29.57 15.42 16.71
C PRO A 381 28.76 14.11 16.65
N PHE A 382 28.61 13.56 15.45
CA PHE A 382 27.96 12.28 15.20
C PHE A 382 28.79 11.45 14.22
N GLY A 383 28.65 10.15 14.24
CA GLY A 383 29.38 9.24 13.34
C GLY A 383 29.53 7.84 13.94
N ALA A 384 30.37 7.02 13.31
CA ALA A 384 30.68 5.67 13.75
C ALA A 384 32.17 5.55 14.09
N ALA A 385 32.47 4.77 15.12
CA ALA A 385 33.86 4.62 15.66
C ALA A 385 34.84 4.02 14.64
N ASN A 386 34.33 3.32 13.60
CA ASN A 386 35.12 2.66 12.56
C ASN A 386 35.16 3.43 11.21
N GLU A 387 34.38 4.52 11.08
CA GLU A 387 34.26 5.27 9.84
C GLU A 387 34.79 6.70 9.98
N GLY A 388 34.34 7.39 10.99
CA GLY A 388 34.71 8.77 11.22
C GLY A 388 33.68 9.55 12.00
N ILE A 389 33.92 10.87 12.12
CA ILE A 389 33.08 11.78 12.87
C ILE A 389 32.74 13.01 12.04
N SER A 390 31.52 13.50 12.19
CA SER A 390 31.02 14.66 11.45
C SER A 390 30.29 15.62 12.37
N VAL A 391 30.25 16.90 11.98
CA VAL A 391 29.31 17.90 12.53
C VAL A 391 28.60 18.61 11.38
N LEU A 392 27.41 19.13 11.63
CA LEU A 392 26.72 20.05 10.74
C LEU A 392 26.79 21.46 11.27
N VAL A 393 27.11 22.40 10.41
CA VAL A 393 27.04 23.85 10.67
C VAL A 393 25.80 24.37 10.00
N LEU A 394 24.87 24.98 10.75
CA LEU A 394 23.68 25.59 10.22
C LEU A 394 23.98 26.94 9.58
N CYS A 395 23.95 27.04 8.28
CA CYS A 395 24.33 28.25 7.53
C CYS A 395 23.12 29.12 7.16
N GLY A 396 21.94 28.51 7.00
CA GLY A 396 20.72 29.21 6.69
C GLY A 396 19.52 28.36 7.07
N ARG A 397 18.43 29.03 7.39
CA ARG A 397 17.14 28.41 7.67
C ARG A 397 16.05 29.27 7.08
N ASP A 398 15.43 28.77 6.01
CA ASP A 398 14.24 29.37 5.43
C ASP A 398 13.03 28.63 6.00
N MET A 399 12.27 29.33 6.86
CA MET A 399 10.99 28.82 7.34
C MET A 399 9.98 29.00 6.21
N PRO A 400 9.19 27.96 5.87
CA PRO A 400 8.08 28.15 4.96
C PRO A 400 7.18 29.24 5.52
N GLU A 401 6.67 30.11 4.65
CA GLU A 401 5.61 31.05 5.02
C GLU A 401 4.54 30.27 5.75
N THR A 402 4.27 30.65 6.98
CA THR A 402 3.40 29.91 7.87
C THR A 402 2.11 29.56 7.13
N ALA A 403 1.77 28.30 7.05
CA ALA A 403 0.44 27.85 6.60
C ALA A 403 -0.61 28.33 7.64
N THR A 404 -0.69 29.66 7.82
CA THR A 404 -1.57 30.31 8.78
C THR A 404 -3.01 30.33 8.27
N ALA A 405 -3.20 30.02 7.01
CA ALA A 405 -4.51 29.92 6.38
C ALA A 405 -4.71 28.53 5.76
N PRO A 406 -5.92 27.99 5.86
CA PRO A 406 -6.29 26.77 5.13
C PRO A 406 -6.13 26.98 3.62
N ASN A 407 -5.58 26.01 2.92
CA ASN A 407 -5.57 26.03 1.46
C ASN A 407 -6.96 25.66 0.95
N VAL A 408 -7.72 26.68 0.57
CA VAL A 408 -9.13 26.56 0.12
C VAL A 408 -9.22 25.64 -1.10
N GLU A 409 -8.32 25.77 -2.07
CA GLU A 409 -8.32 24.95 -3.29
C GLU A 409 -8.10 23.47 -2.97
N GLN A 410 -7.19 23.15 -2.06
CA GLN A 410 -6.96 21.76 -1.63
C GLN A 410 -8.16 21.19 -0.87
N ILE A 411 -8.83 22.00 -0.05
CA ILE A 411 -10.05 21.57 0.66
C ILE A 411 -11.15 21.29 -0.34
N GLU A 412 -11.37 22.18 -1.31
CA GLU A 412 -12.37 22.02 -2.36
C GLU A 412 -12.12 20.74 -3.19
N GLN A 413 -10.89 20.54 -3.65
CA GLN A 413 -10.50 19.33 -4.39
C GLN A 413 -10.76 18.06 -3.57
N LYS A 414 -10.35 18.03 -2.31
CA LYS A 414 -10.58 16.88 -1.43
C LYS A 414 -12.05 16.57 -1.23
N LEU A 415 -12.86 17.61 -0.98
CA LEU A 415 -14.31 17.45 -0.85
C LEU A 415 -14.95 16.95 -2.14
N LEU A 416 -14.49 17.47 -3.29
CA LEU A 416 -14.94 17.01 -4.61
C LEU A 416 -14.61 15.52 -4.82
N GLU A 417 -13.38 15.12 -4.57
CA GLU A 417 -12.95 13.73 -4.66
C GLU A 417 -13.77 12.81 -3.75
N GLU A 418 -13.99 13.20 -2.48
CA GLU A 418 -14.83 12.43 -1.56
C GLU A 418 -16.27 12.27 -2.05
N LYS A 419 -16.86 13.35 -2.57
CA LYS A 419 -18.23 13.31 -3.13
C LYS A 419 -18.30 12.43 -4.37
N VAL A 420 -17.34 12.56 -5.27
CA VAL A 420 -17.23 11.73 -6.48
C VAL A 420 -17.09 10.26 -6.09
N ASN A 421 -16.17 9.93 -5.18
CA ASN A 421 -15.97 8.57 -4.70
C ASN A 421 -17.22 7.96 -4.06
N LYS A 422 -17.92 8.71 -3.21
CA LYS A 422 -19.18 8.25 -2.60
C LYS A 422 -20.28 8.02 -3.65
N ARG A 423 -20.38 8.88 -4.66
CA ARG A 423 -21.33 8.69 -5.77
C ARG A 423 -20.93 7.53 -6.67
N ALA A 424 -19.64 7.36 -6.98
CA ALA A 424 -19.10 6.26 -7.76
C ALA A 424 -19.39 4.90 -7.10
N GLN A 425 -19.18 4.81 -5.78
CA GLN A 425 -19.50 3.60 -5.01
C GLN A 425 -21.00 3.28 -5.01
N ARG A 426 -21.86 4.29 -4.93
CA ARG A 426 -23.31 4.07 -5.05
C ARG A 426 -23.68 3.61 -6.46
N TYR A 427 -23.14 4.26 -7.46
CA TYR A 427 -23.36 3.91 -8.87
C TYR A 427 -22.96 2.47 -9.15
N LEU A 428 -21.78 2.04 -8.69
CA LEU A 428 -21.34 0.66 -8.87
C LEU A 428 -22.24 -0.35 -8.13
N ARG A 429 -22.72 0.01 -6.91
CA ARG A 429 -23.68 -0.84 -6.18
C ARG A 429 -25.01 -0.95 -6.95
N ASP A 430 -25.47 0.14 -7.55
CA ASP A 430 -26.70 0.14 -8.35
C ASP A 430 -26.54 -0.72 -9.61
N LEU A 431 -25.40 -0.58 -10.32
CA LEU A 431 -25.06 -1.45 -11.46
C LEU A 431 -25.04 -2.93 -11.05
N ARG A 432 -24.50 -3.24 -9.90
CA ARG A 432 -24.44 -4.62 -9.38
C ARG A 432 -25.80 -5.18 -9.01
N ARG A 433 -26.67 -4.35 -8.44
CA ARG A 433 -28.06 -4.73 -8.10
C ARG A 433 -28.90 -5.01 -9.35
N ASP A 434 -28.70 -4.20 -10.39
CA ASP A 434 -29.50 -4.25 -11.61
C ASP A 434 -28.96 -5.27 -12.63
N ALA A 435 -27.75 -5.80 -12.41
CA ALA A 435 -27.11 -6.78 -13.28
C ALA A 435 -27.65 -8.20 -13.06
N VAL A 436 -27.69 -8.99 -14.13
CA VAL A 436 -27.90 -10.43 -14.08
C VAL A 436 -26.55 -11.11 -13.88
N ILE A 437 -26.32 -11.61 -12.67
CA ILE A 437 -25.07 -12.32 -12.30
C ILE A 437 -25.41 -13.76 -11.96
N GLU A 438 -24.92 -14.70 -12.78
CA GLU A 438 -25.10 -16.13 -12.59
C GLU A 438 -23.75 -16.73 -12.17
N TYR A 439 -23.74 -17.43 -11.04
CA TYR A 439 -22.56 -18.13 -10.52
C TYR A 439 -22.60 -19.60 -10.95
N SER A 440 -21.48 -20.15 -11.41
CA SER A 440 -21.36 -21.52 -11.93
C SER A 440 -20.72 -22.48 -10.94
#